data_ca1fc5ca12222795455afd373a2227ea
#
_entry.id   ca1fc5ca12222795455afd373a2227ea
#
_cell.length_a   1.000
_cell.length_b   1.000
_cell.length_c   1.000
_cell.angle_alpha   90.00
_cell.angle_beta   90.00
_cell.angle_gamma   90.00
#
_symmetry.space_group_name_H-M   'P 1'
#
loop_
_entity.id
_entity.type
_entity.pdbx_description
1 polymer ?
#
loop_
_entity_poly.entity_id
_entity_poly.type
_entity_poly.pdbx_seq_one_letter_code
_entity_poly.pdbx_strand_id
1 'polypeptide(L)'
;MLTGFSSASAWAHKVNVFAYAEGGTVFVESYFPDGSPVVQGAVTVTDPKGAKIFEGKTDTQGRAQFPVPSEKTDLTIEVNASMGHRAVATLKKSDM
;
A
#
# COMPACT_ATOMS: atom_id res chain seq x y z
N MET A 1 27.19 15.96 -17.67
CA MET A 1 26.55 15.64 -17.58
C MET A 1 25.73 15.09 -17.22
N LEU A 2 25.33 14.94 -16.82
CA LEU A 2 24.58 14.40 -16.69
C LEU A 2 23.92 13.84 -15.94
N THR A 3 23.76 13.89 -15.43
CA THR A 3 23.37 12.92 -14.66
C THR A 3 22.41 13.15 -13.50
N GLY A 4 22.13 14.22 -12.96
CA GLY A 4 21.19 14.46 -11.90
C GLY A 4 19.77 14.06 -12.16
N PHE A 5 19.48 13.68 -13.34
CA PHE A 5 18.14 13.33 -13.74
C PHE A 5 17.54 12.18 -12.97
N SER A 6 18.35 11.21 -12.63
CA SER A 6 17.81 10.06 -11.93
C SER A 6 17.29 10.42 -10.56
N SER A 7 17.90 11.38 -9.89
CA SER A 7 17.38 11.78 -8.59
C SER A 7 16.02 12.40 -8.72
N ALA A 8 15.83 13.22 -9.71
CA ALA A 8 14.53 13.84 -9.93
C ALA A 8 13.48 12.78 -10.20
N SER A 9 13.82 11.77 -10.97
CA SER A 9 12.88 10.68 -11.23
C SER A 9 12.49 9.94 -9.98
N ALA A 10 13.44 9.72 -9.07
CA ALA A 10 13.16 9.03 -7.85
C ALA A 10 12.11 9.76 -7.03
N TRP A 11 12.14 11.08 -7.01
CA TRP A 11 11.13 11.84 -6.31
C TRP A 11 9.74 11.61 -6.85
N ALA A 12 9.62 11.50 -8.18
CA ALA A 12 8.33 11.35 -8.82
C ALA A 12 7.68 10.00 -8.52
N HIS A 13 8.44 9.04 -7.97
CA HIS A 13 7.93 7.70 -7.78
C HIS A 13 7.45 7.43 -6.36
N LYS A 14 7.38 8.43 -5.52
CA LYS A 14 6.93 8.22 -4.15
C LYS A 14 5.41 8.18 -4.05
N VAL A 15 4.93 7.27 -3.23
CA VAL A 15 3.53 7.27 -2.79
C VAL A 15 3.54 6.94 -1.30
N ASN A 16 2.47 7.30 -0.62
CA ASN A 16 2.31 7.00 0.80
C ASN A 16 1.22 5.95 0.97
N VAL A 17 1.44 5.03 1.90
CA VAL A 17 0.46 3.99 2.23
C VAL A 17 0.25 4.00 3.72
N PHE A 18 -1.01 3.99 4.12
CA PHE A 18 -1.42 3.88 5.52
C PHE A 18 -2.35 2.69 5.65
N ALA A 19 -2.22 1.96 6.74
CA ALA A 19 -3.07 0.80 6.99
C ALA A 19 -3.39 0.72 8.47
N TYR A 20 -4.63 0.40 8.79
CA TYR A 20 -5.06 0.20 10.16
C TYR A 20 -6.21 -0.80 10.18
N ALA A 21 -6.42 -1.42 11.33
CA ALA A 21 -7.50 -2.38 11.50
C ALA A 21 -8.51 -1.84 12.50
N GLU A 22 -9.79 -2.05 12.20
CA GLU A 22 -10.86 -1.63 13.07
C GLU A 22 -12.07 -2.50 12.82
N GLY A 23 -12.67 -3.04 13.88
CA GLY A 23 -13.90 -3.81 13.75
C GLY A 23 -13.79 -5.04 12.86
N GLY A 24 -12.63 -5.67 12.81
CA GLY A 24 -12.43 -6.86 12.00
C GLY A 24 -12.11 -6.59 10.53
N THR A 25 -11.88 -5.33 10.19
CA THR A 25 -11.56 -4.92 8.81
C THR A 25 -10.22 -4.17 8.80
N VAL A 26 -9.39 -4.46 7.79
CA VAL A 26 -8.18 -3.69 7.53
C VAL A 26 -8.52 -2.63 6.49
N PHE A 27 -8.19 -1.39 6.79
CA PHE A 27 -8.38 -0.26 5.89
C PHE A 27 -7.03 0.20 5.36
N VAL A 28 -6.97 0.43 4.05
CA VAL A 28 -5.75 0.87 3.36
C VAL A 28 -6.05 2.19 2.67
N GLU A 29 -5.15 3.15 2.81
CA GLU A 29 -5.25 4.44 2.12
C GLU A 29 -3.92 4.74 1.47
N SER A 30 -3.95 5.26 0.24
CA SER A 30 -2.72 5.57 -0.47
C SER A 30 -2.86 6.88 -1.23
N TYR A 31 -1.83 7.71 -1.08
CA TYR A 31 -1.82 9.07 -1.64
C TYR A 31 -0.47 9.39 -2.24
N PHE A 32 -0.49 10.24 -3.26
CA PHE A 32 0.73 10.86 -3.78
C PHE A 32 1.18 11.96 -2.81
N PRO A 33 2.44 12.42 -2.92
CA PRO A 33 2.95 13.44 -1.99
C PRO A 33 2.14 14.73 -1.96
N ASP A 34 1.44 15.07 -3.03
CA ASP A 34 0.61 16.28 -3.08
C ASP A 34 -0.76 16.06 -2.44
N GLY A 35 -1.01 14.87 -1.90
CA GLY A 35 -2.28 14.56 -1.25
C GLY A 35 -3.34 13.97 -2.16
N SER A 36 -3.08 13.89 -3.46
CA SER A 36 -4.07 13.30 -4.35
C SER A 36 -4.13 11.78 -4.16
N PRO A 37 -5.30 11.18 -4.30
CA PRO A 37 -5.45 9.75 -4.05
C PRO A 37 -4.84 8.90 -5.16
N VAL A 38 -4.34 7.73 -4.79
CA VAL A 38 -3.92 6.73 -5.76
C VAL A 38 -5.18 5.98 -6.19
N VAL A 39 -5.60 6.21 -7.44
CA VAL A 39 -6.81 5.60 -7.99
C VAL A 39 -6.44 4.35 -8.77
N GLN A 40 -7.14 3.24 -8.52
CA GLN A 40 -6.89 1.98 -9.20
C GLN A 40 -5.48 1.43 -8.99
N GLY A 41 -4.86 1.78 -7.86
CA GLY A 41 -3.57 1.22 -7.50
C GLY A 41 -3.72 -0.25 -7.12
N ALA A 42 -2.78 -1.08 -7.56
CA ALA A 42 -2.82 -2.51 -7.24
C ALA A 42 -2.40 -2.73 -5.79
N VAL A 43 -3.28 -3.34 -5.00
CA VAL A 43 -3.02 -3.63 -3.59
C VAL A 43 -2.70 -5.11 -3.48
N THR A 44 -1.56 -5.43 -2.89
CA THR A 44 -1.17 -6.81 -2.62
C THR A 44 -0.80 -6.93 -1.16
N VAL A 45 -1.39 -7.88 -0.46
CA VAL A 45 -1.14 -8.11 0.96
C VAL A 45 -0.56 -9.51 1.12
N THR A 46 0.58 -9.58 1.81
CA THR A 46 1.25 -10.86 2.04
C THR A 46 1.53 -11.06 3.52
N ASP A 47 1.65 -12.32 3.91
CA ASP A 47 2.06 -12.69 5.27
C ASP A 47 3.60 -12.81 5.32
N PRO A 48 4.20 -13.09 6.49
CA PRO A 48 5.65 -13.19 6.60
C PRO A 48 6.27 -14.30 5.76
N LYS A 49 5.48 -15.29 5.36
CA LYS A 49 5.97 -16.38 4.52
C LYS A 49 5.85 -16.06 3.04
N GLY A 50 5.33 -14.88 2.71
CA GLY A 50 5.13 -14.48 1.34
C GLY A 50 3.84 -14.97 0.72
N ALA A 51 2.97 -15.60 1.50
CA ALA A 51 1.68 -16.05 1.00
C ALA A 51 0.77 -14.85 0.79
N LYS A 52 0.07 -14.85 -0.32
CA LYS A 52 -0.83 -13.76 -0.67
C LYS A 52 -2.14 -13.89 0.11
N ILE A 53 -2.43 -12.85 0.89
CA ILE A 53 -3.63 -12.81 1.74
C ILE A 53 -4.77 -12.11 1.02
N PHE A 54 -4.46 -11.09 0.23
CA PHE A 54 -5.47 -10.29 -0.44
C PHE A 54 -4.87 -9.60 -1.66
N GLU A 55 -5.68 -9.46 -2.69
CA GLU A 55 -5.36 -8.66 -3.87
C GLU A 55 -6.56 -7.84 -4.25
N GLY A 56 -6.34 -6.58 -4.60
CA GLY A 56 -7.42 -5.71 -5.01
C GLY A 56 -6.87 -4.43 -5.59
N LYS A 57 -7.72 -3.41 -5.64
CA LYS A 57 -7.34 -2.10 -6.16
C LYS A 57 -7.91 -1.02 -5.29
N THR A 58 -7.21 0.11 -5.21
CA THR A 58 -7.76 1.29 -4.53
C THR A 58 -8.89 1.89 -5.36
N ASP A 59 -9.82 2.52 -4.65
CA ASP A 59 -10.96 3.17 -5.28
C ASP A 59 -10.61 4.60 -5.68
N THR A 60 -11.63 5.38 -6.06
CA THR A 60 -11.44 6.77 -6.50
C THR A 60 -10.94 7.68 -5.40
N GLN A 61 -11.00 7.24 -4.16
CA GLN A 61 -10.50 7.99 -3.01
C GLN A 61 -9.19 7.45 -2.49
N GLY A 62 -8.58 6.50 -3.20
CA GLY A 62 -7.31 5.92 -2.82
C GLY A 62 -7.43 4.89 -1.71
N ARG A 63 -8.59 4.29 -1.54
CA ARG A 63 -8.87 3.39 -0.42
C ARG A 63 -9.17 1.98 -0.89
N ALA A 64 -8.82 1.03 -0.02
CA ALA A 64 -9.18 -0.36 -0.19
C ALA A 64 -9.41 -0.94 1.19
N GLN A 65 -10.11 -2.07 1.27
CA GLN A 65 -10.31 -2.73 2.55
C GLN A 65 -10.46 -4.22 2.36
N PHE A 66 -10.12 -4.97 3.40
CA PHE A 66 -10.26 -6.42 3.39
C PHE A 66 -10.43 -6.91 4.82
N PRO A 67 -11.03 -8.11 5.02
CA PRO A 67 -11.21 -8.62 6.38
C PRO A 67 -9.87 -8.97 7.03
N VAL A 68 -9.77 -8.73 8.33
CA VAL A 68 -8.64 -9.22 9.11
C VAL A 68 -8.60 -10.74 8.96
N PRO A 69 -7.43 -11.33 8.62
CA PRO A 69 -7.35 -12.79 8.47
C PRO A 69 -7.75 -13.50 9.76
N SER A 70 -8.38 -14.65 9.62
CA SER A 70 -8.80 -15.43 10.78
C SER A 70 -7.60 -15.85 11.62
N GLU A 71 -6.49 -16.17 10.97
CA GLU A 71 -5.22 -16.36 11.66
C GLU A 71 -4.44 -15.05 11.59
N LYS A 72 -4.43 -14.32 12.70
CA LYS A 72 -3.77 -13.02 12.72
C LYS A 72 -2.26 -13.17 12.62
N THR A 73 -1.66 -12.38 11.77
CA THR A 73 -0.22 -12.36 11.53
C THR A 73 0.16 -10.94 11.09
N ASP A 74 1.44 -10.64 11.13
CA ASP A 74 1.92 -9.38 10.54
C ASP A 74 1.63 -9.38 9.06
N LEU A 75 1.21 -8.25 8.52
CA LEU A 75 0.87 -8.12 7.11
C LEU A 75 1.74 -7.09 6.44
N THR A 76 2.22 -7.42 5.24
CA THR A 76 2.90 -6.46 4.38
C THR A 76 1.90 -6.05 3.31
N ILE A 77 1.66 -4.75 3.21
CA ILE A 77 0.68 -4.19 2.30
C ILE A 77 1.41 -3.33 1.28
N GLU A 78 1.36 -3.74 0.02
CA GLU A 78 2.00 -3.01 -1.06
C GLU A 78 0.92 -2.36 -1.93
N VAL A 79 1.10 -1.07 -2.25
CA VAL A 79 0.27 -0.39 -3.24
C VAL A 79 1.17 0.00 -4.39
N ASN A 80 0.83 -0.46 -5.58
CA ASN A 80 1.55 -0.16 -6.80
C ASN A 80 0.66 0.71 -7.68
N ALA A 81 1.07 1.96 -7.85
CA ALA A 81 0.30 2.94 -8.61
C ALA A 81 0.73 3.00 -10.07
N SER A 82 1.51 2.02 -10.51
CA SER A 82 2.06 1.91 -11.84
C SER A 82 3.30 2.78 -12.05
N MET A 83 4.04 2.51 -13.12
CA MET A 83 5.22 3.28 -13.52
C MET A 83 6.26 3.45 -12.41
N GLY A 84 6.39 2.45 -11.55
CA GLY A 84 7.36 2.49 -10.46
C GLY A 84 6.89 3.23 -9.22
N HIS A 85 5.69 3.79 -9.23
CA HIS A 85 5.11 4.42 -8.06
C HIS A 85 4.58 3.34 -7.14
N ARG A 86 5.34 2.98 -6.12
CA ARG A 86 4.85 1.97 -5.20
C ARG A 86 5.40 2.19 -3.81
N ALA A 87 4.68 1.71 -2.82
CA ALA A 87 5.08 1.82 -1.44
C ALA A 87 4.54 0.64 -0.64
N VAL A 88 5.11 0.44 0.53
CA VAL A 88 4.80 -0.68 1.39
C VAL A 88 4.55 -0.17 2.79
N ALA A 89 3.55 -0.73 3.45
CA ALA A 89 3.31 -0.52 4.87
C ALA A 89 3.23 -1.88 5.55
N THR A 90 3.61 -1.92 6.81
CA THR A 90 3.47 -3.14 7.62
C THR A 90 2.40 -2.89 8.67
N LEU A 91 1.45 -3.81 8.77
CA LEU A 91 0.46 -3.80 9.84
C LEU A 91 0.78 -4.95 10.77
N LYS A 92 1.12 -4.63 12.01
CA LYS A 92 1.52 -5.62 12.98
C LYS A 92 0.33 -6.42 13.49
N LYS A 93 0.54 -7.69 13.75
CA LYS A 93 -0.47 -8.55 14.35
C LYS A 93 -1.07 -7.91 15.60
N SER A 94 -0.23 -7.28 16.42
CA SER A 94 -0.68 -6.67 17.67
C SER A 94 -1.60 -5.48 17.47
N ASP A 95 -1.69 -4.95 16.26
CA ASP A 95 -2.55 -3.80 15.95
C ASP A 95 -3.88 -4.24 15.34
N MET A 96 -4.13 -5.50 15.31
CA MET A 96 -5.38 -6.05 14.82
C MET A 96 -6.25 -6.51 15.98
#